data_183f441eb13e952fefb876eaa424185d
#
_entry.id   183f441eb13e952fefb876eaa424185d
#
_cell.length_a   1.000
_cell.length_b   1.000
_cell.length_c   1.000
_cell.angle_alpha   90.00
_cell.angle_beta   90.00
_cell.angle_gamma   90.00
#
_symmetry.space_group_name_H-M   'P 1'
#
loop_
_entity.id
_entity.type
_entity.pdbx_description
1 polymer ?
#
loop_
_entity_poly.entity_id
_entity_poly.type
_entity_poly.pdbx_seq_one_letter_code
_entity_poly.pdbx_strand_id
1 'polypeptide(L)'
;MLRRSFLLGAGGLALPAAAQDTPFPFGIASGCPRPTSLVLWTRVTAAGSVGWEIAEDERLQRVVAHGTATAEPRWAQSVHVDVAGLRPGRPYWYRFTMNGVASPVGRTRTAPDPATTPASLRFVIASCQQYEQGYFAAWRHAAAQELDAVLFVGDYIYEMSWGRNLVRHHTGGRCTLLDEYRERYAQYKSDPDLQAAHAAHPWIVTWDDHEVTDDYTGDIGPIDPDPARFLKQRAAAYQAYWEHMPLPNALRPGGPSMRLYDRYRFGTLAELVTLDDRQYRSHHACRETLKRGKALENCAERLDPNRTMLGAEQEAWFADAMHRASARWNVIAQQTLMAELDRGPGERHVYWADGWDGYPVARQRLLDAVAASPVKDTLVLGGDVHSFWAADLKQDFARPASATVATEFVGGSITSQGPAPDRVHGYLAKNPHIRAAASGVFGFGLVTLDAKKADVSFRTLADVRDPKSTIGIHERFVVEAGRPGVVRD
;
A
#
# COMPACT_ATOMS: atom_id res chain seq x y z
N MET A 1 14.71 12.86 70.03
CA MET A 1 13.35 12.98 69.50
C MET A 1 13.39 13.87 68.28
N LEU A 2 13.45 13.31 67.11
CA LEU A 2 13.48 14.01 65.82
C LEU A 2 12.14 13.73 65.12
N ARG A 3 11.32 14.76 64.95
CA ARG A 3 10.08 14.71 64.17
C ARG A 3 10.42 14.77 62.68
N ARG A 4 10.10 13.73 61.93
CA ARG A 4 10.09 13.73 60.46
C ARG A 4 8.73 14.24 59.97
N SER A 5 8.73 15.38 59.31
CA SER A 5 7.60 15.90 58.55
C SER A 5 7.50 15.21 57.20
N PHE A 6 6.39 14.55 56.92
CA PHE A 6 6.04 14.03 55.60
C PHE A 6 5.40 15.17 54.79
N LEU A 7 6.04 15.54 53.69
CA LEU A 7 5.44 16.40 52.67
C LEU A 7 4.64 15.49 51.71
N LEU A 8 3.31 15.62 51.77
CA LEU A 8 2.39 15.08 50.78
C LEU A 8 2.50 15.95 49.49
N GLY A 9 3.13 15.43 48.45
CA GLY A 9 3.08 16.00 47.12
C GLY A 9 1.70 15.75 46.52
N ALA A 10 0.91 16.81 46.33
CA ALA A 10 -0.30 16.76 45.53
C ALA A 10 0.06 16.57 44.05
N GLY A 11 -0.06 15.36 43.58
CA GLY A 11 -0.01 15.04 42.14
C GLY A 11 -1.28 15.57 41.47
N GLY A 12 -1.19 16.72 40.84
CA GLY A 12 -2.25 17.23 39.97
C GLY A 12 -2.46 16.27 38.80
N LEU A 13 -3.63 15.61 38.76
CA LEU A 13 -4.13 14.93 37.58
C LEU A 13 -4.32 16.00 36.50
N ALA A 14 -3.43 16.04 35.52
CA ALA A 14 -3.65 16.82 34.30
C ALA A 14 -4.86 16.19 33.59
N LEU A 15 -5.97 16.91 33.58
CA LEU A 15 -7.12 16.60 32.71
C LEU A 15 -6.62 16.61 31.26
N PRO A 16 -7.08 15.67 30.45
CA PRO A 16 -6.76 15.72 29.02
C PRO A 16 -7.24 17.05 28.47
N ALA A 17 -6.34 17.80 27.81
CA ALA A 17 -6.71 19.01 27.11
C ALA A 17 -7.88 18.68 26.18
N ALA A 18 -8.98 19.43 26.30
CA ALA A 18 -10.09 19.36 25.36
C ALA A 18 -9.48 19.43 23.95
N ALA A 19 -9.89 18.50 23.07
CA ALA A 19 -9.48 18.52 21.68
C ALA A 19 -9.79 19.92 21.14
N GLN A 20 -8.76 20.74 20.94
CA GLN A 20 -8.94 22.02 20.29
C GLN A 20 -9.48 21.70 18.90
N ASP A 21 -10.51 22.44 18.45
CA ASP A 21 -11.03 22.35 17.09
C ASP A 21 -9.90 22.69 16.09
N THR A 22 -9.11 21.69 15.74
CA THR A 22 -8.03 21.86 14.80
C THR A 22 -8.59 21.94 13.39
N PRO A 23 -8.12 22.86 12.55
CA PRO A 23 -8.50 22.87 11.15
C PRO A 23 -7.96 21.66 10.35
N PHE A 24 -7.13 20.80 10.95
CA PHE A 24 -6.48 19.64 10.34
C PHE A 24 -6.93 18.29 10.94
N PRO A 25 -8.23 17.94 10.93
CA PRO A 25 -8.77 16.78 11.64
C PRO A 25 -8.29 15.42 11.10
N PHE A 26 -7.79 15.41 9.85
CA PHE A 26 -7.33 14.21 9.15
C PHE A 26 -5.80 14.13 9.06
N GLY A 27 -5.10 14.98 9.86
CA GLY A 27 -3.64 15.02 9.89
C GLY A 27 -3.01 15.61 8.64
N ILE A 28 -1.74 15.30 8.46
CA ILE A 28 -0.91 15.71 7.33
C ILE A 28 -0.20 14.50 6.76
N ALA A 29 0.19 14.56 5.48
CA ALA A 29 0.89 13.48 4.82
C ALA A 29 1.90 14.02 3.81
N SER A 30 2.86 13.18 3.43
CA SER A 30 3.70 13.41 2.26
C SER A 30 3.77 12.17 1.39
N GLY A 31 4.05 12.32 0.10
CA GLY A 31 4.11 11.19 -0.83
C GLY A 31 4.91 11.46 -2.08
N CYS A 32 4.94 10.45 -2.94
CA CYS A 32 5.62 10.49 -4.24
C CYS A 32 7.06 11.03 -4.16
N PRO A 33 7.93 10.51 -3.30
CA PRO A 33 9.29 11.03 -3.12
C PRO A 33 10.10 10.86 -4.41
N ARG A 34 10.62 11.97 -4.92
CA ARG A 34 11.57 12.05 -6.03
C ARG A 34 12.91 12.60 -5.52
N PRO A 35 13.98 12.55 -6.31
CA PRO A 35 15.26 13.11 -5.87
C PRO A 35 15.19 14.59 -5.47
N THR A 36 14.38 15.38 -6.17
CA THR A 36 14.31 16.83 -5.95
C THR A 36 12.89 17.35 -5.70
N SER A 37 11.92 16.46 -5.50
CA SER A 37 10.54 16.86 -5.28
C SER A 37 9.76 15.82 -4.46
N LEU A 38 8.64 16.23 -3.90
CA LEU A 38 7.66 15.39 -3.21
C LEU A 38 6.32 16.11 -3.14
N VAL A 39 5.29 15.41 -2.71
CA VAL A 39 3.96 15.98 -2.48
C VAL A 39 3.74 16.14 -0.97
N LEU A 40 3.22 17.30 -0.54
CA LEU A 40 2.63 17.46 0.79
C LEU A 40 1.11 17.50 0.67
N TRP A 41 0.44 16.93 1.65
CA TRP A 41 -1.01 16.79 1.67
C TRP A 41 -1.59 17.12 3.04
N THR A 42 -2.75 17.77 3.02
CA THR A 42 -3.67 17.85 4.17
C THR A 42 -5.10 18.02 3.67
N ARG A 43 -6.08 17.80 4.55
CA ARG A 43 -7.49 18.15 4.33
C ARG A 43 -7.97 19.00 5.51
N VAL A 44 -8.56 20.14 5.20
CA VAL A 44 -8.99 21.11 6.21
C VAL A 44 -10.50 21.15 6.37
N THR A 45 -10.97 21.79 7.46
CA THR A 45 -12.40 21.85 7.80
C THR A 45 -13.18 22.87 7.02
N ALA A 46 -12.52 23.86 6.39
CA ALA A 46 -13.16 24.95 5.67
C ALA A 46 -12.40 25.28 4.39
N ALA A 47 -13.12 25.85 3.42
CA ALA A 47 -12.50 26.43 2.22
C ALA A 47 -11.67 27.68 2.58
N GLY A 48 -10.59 27.89 1.87
CA GLY A 48 -9.75 29.08 2.05
C GLY A 48 -8.28 28.86 1.77
N SER A 49 -7.46 29.82 2.14
CA SER A 49 -6.02 29.78 1.97
C SER A 49 -5.35 28.97 3.11
N VAL A 50 -4.51 28.03 2.73
CA VAL A 50 -3.72 27.20 3.63
C VAL A 50 -2.25 27.47 3.34
N GLY A 51 -1.54 27.99 4.34
CA GLY A 51 -0.09 28.16 4.29
C GLY A 51 0.60 26.81 4.44
N TRP A 52 1.78 26.69 3.84
CA TRP A 52 2.64 25.53 4.02
C TRP A 52 4.11 25.94 4.05
N GLU A 53 4.92 25.20 4.75
CA GLU A 53 6.36 25.37 4.78
C GLU A 53 7.06 24.02 4.92
N ILE A 54 8.27 23.92 4.37
CA ILE A 54 9.17 22.76 4.48
C ILE A 54 10.57 23.23 4.82
N ALA A 55 11.25 22.53 5.75
CA ALA A 55 12.52 22.91 6.33
C ALA A 55 13.50 21.73 6.41
N GLU A 56 14.78 22.04 6.60
CA GLU A 56 15.86 21.06 6.83
C GLU A 56 16.02 20.66 8.32
N ASP A 57 15.17 21.15 9.20
CA ASP A 57 15.19 20.82 10.63
C ASP A 57 13.79 20.80 11.24
N GLU A 58 13.60 19.99 12.28
CA GLU A 58 12.33 19.76 12.97
C GLU A 58 11.74 21.03 13.59
N ARG A 59 12.57 21.98 13.99
CA ARG A 59 12.12 23.26 14.56
C ARG A 59 11.69 24.27 13.51
N LEU A 60 11.76 23.89 12.22
CA LEU A 60 11.44 24.73 11.08
C LEU A 60 12.20 26.08 11.06
N GLN A 61 13.46 26.08 11.53
CA GLN A 61 14.29 27.28 11.54
C GLN A 61 14.98 27.50 10.19
N ARG A 62 15.24 26.42 9.42
CA ARG A 62 15.85 26.49 8.09
C ARG A 62 14.82 26.11 7.03
N VAL A 63 13.85 27.00 6.86
CA VAL A 63 12.81 26.85 5.83
C VAL A 63 13.46 26.96 4.46
N VAL A 64 13.24 25.97 3.59
CA VAL A 64 13.79 25.91 2.23
C VAL A 64 12.74 26.21 1.17
N ALA A 65 11.46 26.01 1.48
CA ALA A 65 10.36 26.43 0.63
C ALA A 65 9.11 26.68 1.48
N HIS A 66 8.26 27.59 1.05
CA HIS A 66 6.97 27.91 1.65
C HIS A 66 6.03 28.52 0.62
N GLY A 67 4.76 28.56 0.94
CA GLY A 67 3.75 29.16 0.06
C GLY A 67 2.35 29.02 0.62
N THR A 68 1.38 29.23 -0.26
CA THR A 68 -0.03 29.04 0.04
C THR A 68 -0.68 28.17 -1.03
N ALA A 69 -1.68 27.40 -0.63
CA ALA A 69 -2.55 26.63 -1.52
C ALA A 69 -4.02 26.86 -1.13
N THR A 70 -4.92 26.67 -2.06
CA THR A 70 -6.36 26.91 -1.82
C THR A 70 -7.07 25.58 -1.55
N ALA A 71 -7.73 25.49 -0.41
CA ALA A 71 -8.67 24.43 -0.10
C ALA A 71 -10.03 24.73 -0.74
N GLU A 72 -10.49 23.87 -1.64
CA GLU A 72 -11.70 24.07 -2.41
C GLU A 72 -12.78 23.04 -2.05
N PRO A 73 -14.06 23.42 -1.86
CA PRO A 73 -15.16 22.51 -1.53
C PRO A 73 -15.33 21.36 -2.53
N ARG A 74 -15.15 21.64 -3.83
CA ARG A 74 -15.28 20.63 -4.89
C ARG A 74 -14.27 19.48 -4.75
N TRP A 75 -13.16 19.71 -4.04
CA TRP A 75 -12.11 18.73 -3.75
C TRP A 75 -12.07 18.36 -2.27
N ALA A 76 -13.21 18.36 -1.59
CA ALA A 76 -13.35 18.04 -0.16
C ALA A 76 -12.44 18.88 0.76
N GLN A 77 -12.09 20.11 0.39
CA GLN A 77 -11.11 20.97 1.07
C GLN A 77 -9.71 20.33 1.20
N SER A 78 -9.35 19.37 0.36
CA SER A 78 -7.99 18.82 0.33
C SER A 78 -7.00 19.80 -0.31
N VAL A 79 -5.78 19.74 0.16
CA VAL A 79 -4.66 20.56 -0.31
C VAL A 79 -3.53 19.62 -0.71
N HIS A 80 -3.07 19.76 -1.95
CA HIS A 80 -1.93 19.07 -2.51
C HIS A 80 -0.88 20.10 -2.93
N VAL A 81 0.33 19.95 -2.44
CA VAL A 81 1.45 20.85 -2.75
C VAL A 81 2.57 20.05 -3.40
N ASP A 82 2.79 20.29 -4.69
CA ASP A 82 3.94 19.74 -5.41
C ASP A 82 5.18 20.58 -5.06
N VAL A 83 5.99 20.10 -4.11
CA VAL A 83 7.22 20.78 -3.70
C VAL A 83 8.38 20.33 -4.58
N ALA A 84 9.11 21.27 -5.16
CA ALA A 84 10.27 21.04 -6.02
C ALA A 84 11.51 21.83 -5.55
N GLY A 85 12.69 21.54 -6.12
CA GLY A 85 13.93 22.21 -5.81
C GLY A 85 14.60 21.74 -4.51
N LEU A 86 14.16 20.63 -3.96
CA LEU A 86 14.75 20.02 -2.77
C LEU A 86 16.08 19.32 -3.11
N ARG A 87 16.93 19.10 -2.10
CA ARG A 87 18.15 18.30 -2.25
C ARG A 87 17.85 16.80 -2.13
N PRO A 88 18.49 15.93 -2.93
CA PRO A 88 18.25 14.51 -2.90
C PRO A 88 18.75 13.83 -1.61
N GLY A 89 18.08 12.71 -1.25
CA GLY A 89 18.50 11.82 -0.18
C GLY A 89 18.46 12.41 1.22
N ARG A 90 17.64 13.42 1.47
CA ARG A 90 17.61 14.16 2.73
C ARG A 90 16.27 14.07 3.45
N PRO A 91 16.25 14.05 4.78
CA PRO A 91 15.07 14.30 5.57
C PRO A 91 14.68 15.77 5.49
N TYR A 92 13.38 16.03 5.58
CA TYR A 92 12.76 17.33 5.68
C TYR A 92 11.62 17.28 6.70
N TRP A 93 11.26 18.43 7.25
CA TRP A 93 10.12 18.63 8.15
C TRP A 93 9.19 19.66 7.55
N TYR A 94 7.90 19.47 7.74
CA TYR A 94 6.89 20.31 7.10
C TYR A 94 5.68 20.51 8.02
N ARG A 95 4.97 21.61 7.82
CA ARG A 95 3.66 21.86 8.43
C ARG A 95 2.77 22.68 7.54
N PHE A 96 1.49 22.67 7.89
CA PHE A 96 0.49 23.55 7.32
C PHE A 96 0.00 24.57 8.36
N THR A 97 -0.56 25.69 7.89
CA THR A 97 -1.13 26.73 8.75
C THR A 97 -2.43 27.25 8.12
N MET A 98 -3.50 27.31 8.92
CA MET A 98 -4.78 27.88 8.49
C MET A 98 -5.36 28.76 9.60
N ASN A 99 -5.77 29.99 9.28
CA ASN A 99 -6.33 30.94 10.24
C ASN A 99 -5.47 31.14 11.51
N GLY A 100 -4.14 31.12 11.36
CA GLY A 100 -3.20 31.25 12.48
C GLY A 100 -2.98 29.96 13.29
N VAL A 101 -3.69 28.87 13.01
CA VAL A 101 -3.50 27.57 13.66
C VAL A 101 -2.58 26.71 12.82
N ALA A 102 -1.53 26.16 13.44
CA ALA A 102 -0.58 25.27 12.79
C ALA A 102 -1.00 23.79 12.96
N SER A 103 -0.71 22.98 11.94
CA SER A 103 -0.76 21.52 12.05
C SER A 103 0.37 20.99 12.94
N PRO A 104 0.35 19.71 13.34
CA PRO A 104 1.58 19.04 13.78
C PRO A 104 2.70 19.18 12.74
N VAL A 105 3.96 19.04 13.18
CA VAL A 105 5.11 18.97 12.28
C VAL A 105 5.23 17.53 11.77
N GLY A 106 5.23 17.37 10.46
CA GLY A 106 5.49 16.10 9.78
C GLY A 106 6.95 15.99 9.38
N ARG A 107 7.41 14.76 9.23
CA ARG A 107 8.72 14.40 8.67
C ARG A 107 8.54 13.72 7.32
N THR A 108 9.40 14.04 6.38
CA THR A 108 9.44 13.42 5.06
C THR A 108 10.87 13.28 4.58
N ARG A 109 11.08 12.73 3.40
CA ARG A 109 12.40 12.72 2.76
C ARG A 109 12.30 12.62 1.24
N THR A 110 13.29 13.13 0.57
CA THR A 110 13.49 12.94 -0.88
C THR A 110 14.17 11.61 -1.17
N ALA A 111 13.92 11.06 -2.36
CA ALA A 111 14.68 9.92 -2.85
C ALA A 111 16.16 10.29 -3.05
N PRO A 112 17.10 9.33 -2.95
CA PRO A 112 18.51 9.55 -3.23
C PRO A 112 18.73 10.04 -4.68
N ASP A 113 19.84 10.74 -4.89
CA ASP A 113 20.29 11.14 -6.21
C ASP A 113 20.46 9.90 -7.11
N PRO A 114 19.94 9.91 -8.36
CA PRO A 114 20.03 8.77 -9.27
C PRO A 114 21.44 8.26 -9.56
N ALA A 115 22.45 9.12 -9.41
CA ALA A 115 23.87 8.78 -9.60
C ALA A 115 24.58 8.23 -8.35
N THR A 116 23.93 8.28 -7.17
CA THR A 116 24.51 7.81 -5.92
C THR A 116 24.04 6.40 -5.55
N THR A 117 24.90 5.67 -4.81
CA THR A 117 24.52 4.37 -4.25
C THR A 117 24.28 4.55 -2.74
N PRO A 118 23.03 4.58 -2.27
CA PRO A 118 22.76 4.60 -0.84
C PRO A 118 23.26 3.30 -0.20
N ALA A 119 23.72 3.38 1.07
CA ALA A 119 24.18 2.21 1.79
C ALA A 119 23.08 1.16 2.01
N SER A 120 21.87 1.62 2.25
CA SER A 120 20.67 0.80 2.38
C SER A 120 19.40 1.62 2.10
N LEU A 121 18.32 0.92 1.81
CA LEU A 121 16.96 1.46 1.71
C LEU A 121 16.02 0.63 2.58
N ARG A 122 15.04 1.28 3.21
CA ARG A 122 14.06 0.61 4.07
C ARG A 122 12.64 0.99 3.69
N PHE A 123 11.81 0.00 3.45
CA PHE A 123 10.41 0.15 3.09
C PHE A 123 9.51 -0.67 4.01
N VAL A 124 8.37 -0.11 4.37
CA VAL A 124 7.23 -0.91 4.82
C VAL A 124 6.40 -1.25 3.58
N ILE A 125 6.01 -2.52 3.43
CA ILE A 125 4.95 -2.95 2.52
C ILE A 125 3.72 -3.29 3.34
N ALA A 126 2.58 -2.68 3.02
CA ALA A 126 1.33 -2.86 3.73
C ALA A 126 0.12 -2.71 2.81
N SER A 127 -0.99 -3.33 3.21
CA SER A 127 -2.29 -3.27 2.54
C SER A 127 -3.43 -3.64 3.50
N CYS A 128 -4.66 -3.57 3.03
CA CYS A 128 -5.81 -4.26 3.63
C CYS A 128 -6.06 -3.84 5.09
N GLN A 129 -6.45 -2.57 5.30
CA GLN A 129 -6.68 -2.02 6.65
C GLN A 129 -8.16 -1.85 6.97
N GLN A 130 -8.96 -2.95 6.98
CA GLN A 130 -10.38 -2.89 7.28
C GLN A 130 -10.65 -2.33 8.68
N TYR A 131 -11.30 -1.17 8.74
CA TYR A 131 -11.49 -0.36 9.96
C TYR A 131 -12.17 -1.11 11.09
N GLU A 132 -13.15 -1.95 10.76
CA GLU A 132 -14.00 -2.61 11.75
C GLU A 132 -13.34 -3.82 12.39
N GLN A 133 -12.33 -4.43 11.74
CA GLN A 133 -11.80 -5.74 12.11
C GLN A 133 -10.61 -5.66 13.08
N GLY A 134 -10.04 -4.47 13.26
CA GLY A 134 -8.93 -4.26 14.18
C GLY A 134 -8.63 -2.78 14.40
N TYR A 135 -7.75 -2.50 15.37
CA TYR A 135 -7.17 -1.18 15.56
C TYR A 135 -5.89 -1.03 14.75
N PHE A 136 -5.57 0.19 14.32
CA PHE A 136 -4.45 0.48 13.46
C PHE A 136 -3.09 0.57 14.19
N ALA A 137 -2.95 -0.15 15.31
CA ALA A 137 -1.74 -0.15 16.13
C ALA A 137 -0.44 -0.47 15.36
N ALA A 138 -0.52 -1.24 14.27
CA ALA A 138 0.63 -1.50 13.38
C ALA A 138 1.25 -0.21 12.83
N TRP A 139 0.44 0.82 12.53
CA TRP A 139 0.92 2.10 12.03
C TRP A 139 1.72 2.89 13.05
N ARG A 140 1.39 2.83 14.34
CA ARG A 140 2.23 3.43 15.39
C ARG A 140 3.64 2.85 15.38
N HIS A 141 3.74 1.53 15.20
CA HIS A 141 5.03 0.86 15.12
C HIS A 141 5.77 1.14 13.81
N ALA A 142 5.07 1.31 12.70
CA ALA A 142 5.66 1.75 11.43
C ALA A 142 6.16 3.20 11.52
N ALA A 143 5.39 4.10 12.15
CA ALA A 143 5.79 5.49 12.37
C ALA A 143 7.10 5.64 13.15
N ALA A 144 7.36 4.70 14.08
CA ALA A 144 8.59 4.67 14.89
C ALA A 144 9.82 4.08 14.17
N GLN A 145 9.69 3.59 12.92
CA GLN A 145 10.82 3.10 12.13
C GLN A 145 11.51 4.25 11.41
N GLU A 146 12.76 4.03 11.00
CA GLU A 146 13.43 4.89 10.02
C GLU A 146 13.19 4.29 8.62
N LEU A 147 12.36 4.93 7.82
CA LEU A 147 11.95 4.44 6.50
C LEU A 147 12.32 5.43 5.39
N ASP A 148 12.58 4.90 4.20
CA ASP A 148 12.68 5.68 2.96
C ASP A 148 11.30 5.94 2.35
N ALA A 149 10.38 5.00 2.46
CA ALA A 149 8.97 5.18 2.14
C ALA A 149 8.09 4.08 2.76
N VAL A 150 6.80 4.36 2.86
CA VAL A 150 5.73 3.36 3.03
C VAL A 150 5.18 3.03 1.66
N LEU A 151 5.18 1.75 1.28
CA LEU A 151 4.53 1.23 0.08
C LEU A 151 3.16 0.69 0.51
N PHE A 152 2.10 1.36 0.13
CA PHE A 152 0.74 0.94 0.43
C PHE A 152 0.05 0.47 -0.84
N VAL A 153 -0.23 -0.83 -0.93
CA VAL A 153 -0.64 -1.47 -2.18
C VAL A 153 -2.13 -1.82 -2.24
N GLY A 154 -2.94 -0.97 -1.62
CA GLY A 154 -4.40 -1.03 -1.79
C GLY A 154 -5.17 -1.48 -0.57
N ASP A 155 -6.51 -1.40 -0.67
CA ASP A 155 -7.44 -1.61 0.43
C ASP A 155 -7.21 -0.62 1.59
N TYR A 156 -7.00 0.64 1.24
CA TYR A 156 -6.87 1.71 2.22
C TYR A 156 -8.18 1.98 2.95
N ILE A 157 -9.30 1.88 2.24
CA ILE A 157 -10.64 1.85 2.80
C ILE A 157 -11.35 0.58 2.36
N TYR A 158 -12.48 0.30 2.99
CA TYR A 158 -13.44 -0.70 2.55
C TYR A 158 -14.80 -0.03 2.34
N GLU A 159 -15.34 -0.17 1.15
CA GLU A 159 -16.61 0.46 0.75
C GLU A 159 -17.83 -0.13 1.49
N MET A 160 -17.67 -1.30 2.11
CA MET A 160 -18.72 -2.00 2.84
C MET A 160 -18.21 -2.66 4.11
N SER A 161 -19.14 -2.93 5.02
CA SER A 161 -18.89 -3.72 6.23
C SER A 161 -18.88 -5.21 5.92
N TRP A 162 -17.91 -5.92 6.48
CA TRP A 162 -17.82 -7.36 6.47
C TRP A 162 -16.93 -7.88 7.60
N GLY A 163 -16.90 -9.21 7.82
CA GLY A 163 -16.06 -9.82 8.84
C GLY A 163 -16.83 -10.25 10.08
N ARG A 164 -16.11 -10.71 11.08
CA ARG A 164 -16.65 -11.25 12.34
C ARG A 164 -15.99 -10.59 13.54
N ASN A 165 -16.73 -10.53 14.66
CA ASN A 165 -16.18 -9.99 15.92
C ASN A 165 -15.58 -8.59 15.77
N LEU A 166 -16.32 -7.69 15.16
CA LEU A 166 -15.88 -6.33 14.85
C LEU A 166 -15.56 -5.56 16.14
N VAL A 167 -14.51 -4.73 16.11
CA VAL A 167 -14.06 -3.93 17.27
C VAL A 167 -14.54 -2.48 17.21
N ARG A 168 -14.92 -2.03 16.02
CA ARG A 168 -15.49 -0.71 15.72
C ARG A 168 -16.37 -0.84 14.48
N HIS A 169 -17.11 0.21 14.11
CA HIS A 169 -18.06 0.13 13.01
C HIS A 169 -17.87 1.26 12.01
N HIS A 170 -18.13 0.98 10.75
CA HIS A 170 -18.26 2.00 9.72
C HIS A 170 -19.46 2.89 10.03
N THR A 171 -19.32 4.18 9.78
CA THR A 171 -20.45 5.09 9.66
C THR A 171 -21.04 4.96 8.24
N GLY A 172 -22.36 4.95 8.12
CA GLY A 172 -23.03 4.79 6.84
C GLY A 172 -23.03 3.36 6.29
N GLY A 173 -23.54 3.22 5.08
CA GLY A 173 -23.68 1.96 4.36
C GLY A 173 -22.53 1.68 3.39
N ARG A 174 -22.84 0.90 2.32
CA ARG A 174 -21.94 0.69 1.19
C ARG A 174 -21.73 2.00 0.43
N CYS A 175 -20.47 2.30 0.11
CA CYS A 175 -20.14 3.47 -0.68
C CYS A 175 -20.40 3.23 -2.18
N THR A 176 -21.11 4.17 -2.81
CA THR A 176 -21.38 4.21 -4.24
C THR A 176 -21.32 5.64 -4.79
N LEU A 177 -21.51 6.64 -3.92
CA LEU A 177 -21.51 8.06 -4.23
C LEU A 177 -20.27 8.74 -3.67
N LEU A 178 -19.88 9.86 -4.27
CA LEU A 178 -18.68 10.62 -3.90
C LEU A 178 -18.64 10.98 -2.40
N ASP A 179 -19.76 11.48 -1.86
CA ASP A 179 -19.77 11.90 -0.44
C ASP A 179 -19.68 10.70 0.51
N GLU A 180 -20.22 9.52 0.14
CA GLU A 180 -20.08 8.29 0.91
C GLU A 180 -18.62 7.81 0.96
N TYR A 181 -17.89 7.89 -0.16
CA TYR A 181 -16.45 7.62 -0.18
C TYR A 181 -15.66 8.64 0.64
N ARG A 182 -15.99 9.94 0.54
CA ARG A 182 -15.35 11.01 1.32
C ARG A 182 -15.53 10.80 2.83
N GLU A 183 -16.72 10.42 3.28
CA GLU A 183 -17.02 10.10 4.69
C GLU A 183 -16.23 8.86 5.14
N ARG A 184 -16.14 7.84 4.29
CA ARG A 184 -15.37 6.63 4.57
C ARG A 184 -13.88 6.94 4.72
N TYR A 185 -13.28 7.70 3.81
CA TYR A 185 -11.90 8.17 3.96
C TYR A 185 -11.71 9.03 5.22
N ALA A 186 -12.63 9.93 5.52
CA ALA A 186 -12.59 10.76 6.72
C ALA A 186 -12.56 9.90 7.99
N GLN A 187 -13.37 8.85 8.05
CA GLN A 187 -13.40 7.92 9.17
C GLN A 187 -12.04 7.21 9.36
N TYR A 188 -11.45 6.67 8.29
CA TYR A 188 -10.14 6.02 8.35
C TYR A 188 -9.04 7.00 8.74
N LYS A 189 -9.00 8.16 8.10
CA LYS A 189 -8.02 9.22 8.34
C LYS A 189 -8.14 9.88 9.72
N SER A 190 -9.21 9.66 10.45
CA SER A 190 -9.34 10.13 11.84
C SER A 190 -8.58 9.27 12.86
N ASP A 191 -8.07 8.10 12.44
CA ASP A 191 -7.30 7.21 13.32
C ASP A 191 -5.92 7.82 13.64
N PRO A 192 -5.57 8.00 14.93
CA PRO A 192 -4.34 8.71 15.32
C PRO A 192 -3.05 7.94 14.95
N ASP A 193 -3.05 6.61 14.98
CA ASP A 193 -1.89 5.81 14.63
C ASP A 193 -1.62 5.89 13.12
N LEU A 194 -2.67 5.92 12.29
CA LEU A 194 -2.57 6.11 10.85
C LEU A 194 -2.09 7.54 10.52
N GLN A 195 -2.58 8.55 11.22
CA GLN A 195 -2.09 9.93 11.07
C GLN A 195 -0.60 10.05 11.43
N ALA A 196 -0.16 9.38 12.50
CA ALA A 196 1.23 9.36 12.90
C ALA A 196 2.14 8.75 11.82
N ALA A 197 1.72 7.65 11.18
CA ALA A 197 2.48 7.03 10.09
C ALA A 197 2.54 7.91 8.84
N HIS A 198 1.44 8.58 8.48
CA HIS A 198 1.42 9.55 7.38
C HIS A 198 2.30 10.77 7.64
N ALA A 199 2.32 11.27 8.86
CA ALA A 199 3.14 12.41 9.24
C ALA A 199 4.64 12.07 9.31
N ALA A 200 5.00 10.80 9.59
CA ALA A 200 6.39 10.39 9.82
C ALA A 200 7.17 10.06 8.55
N HIS A 201 6.52 9.63 7.46
CA HIS A 201 7.19 9.09 6.28
C HIS A 201 6.50 9.49 4.98
N PRO A 202 7.23 9.57 3.84
CA PRO A 202 6.60 9.69 2.53
C PRO A 202 5.95 8.36 2.13
N TRP A 203 4.75 8.44 1.51
CA TRP A 203 3.99 7.30 1.04
C TRP A 203 4.05 7.19 -0.48
N ILE A 204 4.17 5.97 -0.98
CA ILE A 204 3.92 5.58 -2.36
C ILE A 204 2.71 4.67 -2.30
N VAL A 205 1.62 5.09 -2.92
CA VAL A 205 0.31 4.45 -2.78
C VAL A 205 -0.22 3.97 -4.13
N THR A 206 -0.88 2.84 -4.12
CA THR A 206 -1.75 2.40 -5.19
C THR A 206 -3.07 1.90 -4.58
N TRP A 207 -4.14 1.90 -5.36
CA TRP A 207 -5.40 1.30 -4.93
C TRP A 207 -5.43 -0.19 -5.18
N ASP A 208 -6.43 -0.86 -4.57
CA ASP A 208 -6.90 -2.17 -4.98
C ASP A 208 -8.41 -2.07 -5.32
N ASP A 209 -9.20 -3.08 -5.04
CA ASP A 209 -10.61 -3.07 -5.41
C ASP A 209 -11.49 -2.32 -4.41
N HIS A 210 -11.23 -2.43 -3.11
CA HIS A 210 -12.08 -1.85 -2.07
C HIS A 210 -12.06 -0.32 -2.01
N GLU A 211 -11.11 0.35 -2.68
CA GLU A 211 -11.20 1.77 -2.92
C GLU A 211 -12.39 2.13 -3.84
N VAL A 212 -12.90 1.16 -4.60
CA VAL A 212 -14.09 1.30 -5.47
C VAL A 212 -15.17 0.34 -5.03
N THR A 213 -15.01 -0.95 -5.27
CA THR A 213 -15.90 -2.03 -4.81
C THR A 213 -15.25 -3.40 -5.00
N ASP A 214 -15.50 -4.30 -4.02
CA ASP A 214 -15.03 -5.69 -3.95
C ASP A 214 -14.93 -6.36 -5.33
N ASP A 215 -13.70 -6.77 -5.71
CA ASP A 215 -13.36 -7.53 -6.93
C ASP A 215 -13.87 -6.95 -8.27
N TYR A 216 -13.98 -5.64 -8.43
CA TYR A 216 -14.34 -5.06 -9.72
C TYR A 216 -13.29 -5.35 -10.80
N THR A 217 -13.73 -5.44 -12.06
CA THR A 217 -12.86 -5.71 -13.20
C THR A 217 -13.04 -4.65 -14.30
N GLY A 218 -12.01 -3.84 -14.50
CA GLY A 218 -12.05 -2.82 -15.53
C GLY A 218 -13.25 -1.88 -15.38
N ASP A 219 -14.22 -2.01 -16.28
CA ASP A 219 -15.38 -1.13 -16.40
C ASP A 219 -16.69 -1.70 -15.82
N ILE A 220 -16.63 -2.83 -15.08
CA ILE A 220 -17.80 -3.44 -14.44
C ILE A 220 -17.54 -3.80 -12.98
N GLY A 221 -18.58 -3.65 -12.17
CA GLY A 221 -18.58 -4.10 -10.78
C GLY A 221 -19.24 -5.48 -10.61
N PRO A 222 -19.05 -6.11 -9.44
CA PRO A 222 -19.68 -7.40 -9.14
C PRO A 222 -21.21 -7.29 -8.96
N ILE A 223 -21.70 -6.15 -8.52
CA ILE A 223 -23.13 -5.90 -8.28
C ILE A 223 -23.77 -5.21 -9.47
N ASP A 224 -23.09 -4.23 -10.04
CA ASP A 224 -23.56 -3.50 -11.22
C ASP A 224 -22.74 -3.87 -12.46
N PRO A 225 -23.25 -4.73 -13.34
CA PRO A 225 -22.57 -5.11 -14.56
C PRO A 225 -22.75 -4.07 -15.69
N ASP A 226 -23.55 -3.00 -15.49
CA ASP A 226 -23.70 -1.92 -16.46
C ASP A 226 -22.49 -0.98 -16.42
N PRO A 227 -21.63 -0.97 -17.45
CA PRO A 227 -20.44 -0.13 -17.48
C PRO A 227 -20.75 1.37 -17.30
N ALA A 228 -21.85 1.85 -17.83
CA ALA A 228 -22.19 3.27 -17.76
C ALA A 228 -22.50 3.74 -16.32
N ARG A 229 -23.12 2.88 -15.52
CA ARG A 229 -23.36 3.16 -14.09
C ARG A 229 -22.12 2.93 -13.26
N PHE A 230 -21.43 1.82 -13.48
CA PHE A 230 -20.24 1.46 -12.73
C PHE A 230 -19.11 2.50 -12.92
N LEU A 231 -18.89 2.99 -14.14
CA LEU A 231 -17.89 4.04 -14.40
C LEU A 231 -18.18 5.37 -13.69
N LYS A 232 -19.45 5.68 -13.38
CA LYS A 232 -19.79 6.82 -12.52
C LYS A 232 -19.37 6.58 -11.07
N GLN A 233 -19.62 5.39 -10.55
CA GLN A 233 -19.15 4.99 -9.22
C GLN A 233 -17.61 5.03 -9.15
N ARG A 234 -16.93 4.46 -10.16
CA ARG A 234 -15.46 4.46 -10.23
C ARG A 234 -14.89 5.87 -10.27
N ALA A 235 -15.52 6.79 -11.03
CA ALA A 235 -15.11 8.20 -11.07
C ALA A 235 -15.23 8.88 -9.69
N ALA A 236 -16.33 8.62 -8.97
CA ALA A 236 -16.52 9.13 -7.61
C ALA A 236 -15.47 8.58 -6.63
N ALA A 237 -15.21 7.28 -6.71
CA ALA A 237 -14.20 6.61 -5.90
C ALA A 237 -12.78 7.13 -6.16
N TYR A 238 -12.39 7.30 -7.44
CA TYR A 238 -11.07 7.82 -7.82
C TYR A 238 -10.88 9.28 -7.42
N GLN A 239 -11.95 10.08 -7.49
CA GLN A 239 -11.91 11.45 -6.99
C GLN A 239 -11.68 11.45 -5.47
N ALA A 240 -12.43 10.66 -4.70
CA ALA A 240 -12.26 10.56 -3.26
C ALA A 240 -10.88 10.02 -2.88
N TYR A 241 -10.34 9.06 -3.65
CA TYR A 241 -8.98 8.54 -3.45
C TYR A 241 -7.94 9.66 -3.60
N TRP A 242 -7.96 10.40 -4.72
CA TRP A 242 -7.04 11.51 -4.93
C TRP A 242 -7.18 12.57 -3.84
N GLU A 243 -8.40 12.95 -3.45
CA GLU A 243 -8.67 13.93 -2.39
C GLU A 243 -8.05 13.55 -1.04
N HIS A 244 -7.78 12.26 -0.79
CA HIS A 244 -7.32 11.77 0.52
C HIS A 244 -5.90 11.17 0.52
N MET A 245 -5.26 11.04 -0.64
CA MET A 245 -3.92 10.51 -0.76
C MET A 245 -2.90 11.60 -1.11
N PRO A 246 -1.64 11.49 -0.66
CA PRO A 246 -0.58 12.46 -0.98
C PRO A 246 -0.08 12.28 -2.43
N LEU A 247 -0.96 12.51 -3.38
CA LEU A 247 -0.73 12.38 -4.81
C LEU A 247 -0.53 13.76 -5.48
N PRO A 248 0.25 13.86 -6.56
CA PRO A 248 0.52 15.12 -7.24
C PRO A 248 -0.73 15.69 -7.93
N ASN A 249 -0.76 17.01 -8.10
CA ASN A 249 -1.84 17.69 -8.78
C ASN A 249 -2.03 17.21 -10.23
N ALA A 250 -0.96 16.74 -10.88
CA ALA A 250 -1.03 16.18 -12.24
C ALA A 250 -1.91 14.92 -12.34
N LEU A 251 -2.11 14.21 -11.24
CA LEU A 251 -3.00 13.03 -11.17
C LEU A 251 -4.44 13.38 -10.76
N ARG A 252 -4.80 14.65 -10.64
CA ARG A 252 -6.18 15.05 -10.32
C ARG A 252 -7.15 14.44 -11.33
N PRO A 253 -8.11 13.59 -10.90
CA PRO A 253 -8.96 12.86 -11.83
C PRO A 253 -9.97 13.80 -12.51
N GLY A 254 -10.19 13.58 -13.80
CA GLY A 254 -11.21 14.24 -14.59
C GLY A 254 -12.36 13.30 -14.99
N GLY A 255 -12.44 12.11 -14.41
CA GLY A 255 -13.43 11.09 -14.76
C GLY A 255 -13.06 9.71 -14.17
N PRO A 256 -13.52 8.63 -14.81
CA PRO A 256 -13.34 7.26 -14.27
C PRO A 256 -11.95 6.68 -14.50
N SER A 257 -10.98 7.47 -14.93
CA SER A 257 -9.61 7.01 -15.20
C SER A 257 -8.59 7.92 -14.55
N MET A 258 -7.56 7.31 -13.93
CA MET A 258 -6.40 8.01 -13.40
C MET A 258 -5.18 7.08 -13.51
N ARG A 259 -4.12 7.52 -14.19
CA ARG A 259 -2.91 6.71 -14.34
C ARG A 259 -2.12 6.72 -13.04
N LEU A 260 -2.25 5.68 -12.24
CA LEU A 260 -1.60 5.58 -10.92
C LEU A 260 -0.28 4.78 -10.97
N TYR A 261 -0.11 3.86 -11.92
CA TYR A 261 1.15 3.14 -12.07
C TYR A 261 2.31 4.08 -12.43
N ASP A 262 3.47 3.88 -11.78
CA ASP A 262 4.59 4.83 -11.85
C ASP A 262 5.93 4.13 -11.56
N ARG A 263 7.03 4.87 -11.69
CA ARG A 263 8.40 4.41 -11.52
C ARG A 263 9.18 5.38 -10.63
N TYR A 264 9.80 4.87 -9.56
CA TYR A 264 10.57 5.64 -8.59
C TYR A 264 12.02 5.15 -8.57
N ARG A 265 12.95 6.08 -8.66
CA ARG A 265 14.38 5.79 -8.61
C ARG A 265 14.95 6.13 -7.24
N PHE A 266 15.57 5.15 -6.58
CA PHE A 266 16.26 5.31 -5.31
C PHE A 266 17.79 5.12 -5.48
N GLY A 267 18.43 6.11 -6.07
CA GLY A 267 19.85 6.03 -6.43
C GLY A 267 20.13 4.94 -7.46
N THR A 268 21.32 4.33 -7.38
CA THR A 268 21.67 3.15 -8.16
C THR A 268 21.29 1.84 -7.45
N LEU A 269 20.74 1.92 -6.20
CA LEU A 269 20.45 0.73 -5.41
C LEU A 269 19.11 0.09 -5.77
N ALA A 270 18.05 0.86 -5.93
CA ALA A 270 16.75 0.29 -6.26
C ALA A 270 15.96 1.14 -7.25
N GLU A 271 15.18 0.45 -8.05
CA GLU A 271 14.14 1.01 -8.89
C GLU A 271 12.81 0.35 -8.52
N LEU A 272 11.87 1.17 -8.06
CA LEU A 272 10.54 0.74 -7.68
C LEU A 272 9.57 1.03 -8.82
N VAL A 273 8.79 0.03 -9.21
CA VAL A 273 7.71 0.11 -10.19
C VAL A 273 6.41 -0.22 -9.47
N THR A 274 5.45 0.68 -9.47
CA THR A 274 4.09 0.42 -8.98
C THR A 274 3.19 0.03 -10.13
N LEU A 275 2.31 -0.95 -9.91
CA LEU A 275 1.33 -1.42 -10.91
C LEU A 275 -0.09 -1.05 -10.49
N ASP A 276 -1.01 -1.14 -11.43
CA ASP A 276 -2.45 -1.04 -11.25
C ASP A 276 -3.10 -2.28 -11.86
N ASP A 277 -3.44 -3.22 -10.99
CA ASP A 277 -3.98 -4.53 -11.36
C ASP A 277 -5.51 -4.49 -11.55
N ARG A 278 -6.16 -3.33 -11.35
CA ARG A 278 -7.63 -3.24 -11.30
C ARG A 278 -8.26 -2.51 -12.48
N GLN A 279 -7.77 -1.31 -12.78
CA GLN A 279 -8.43 -0.39 -13.71
C GLN A 279 -8.52 -0.91 -15.15
N TYR A 280 -7.52 -1.68 -15.59
CA TYR A 280 -7.31 -2.02 -16.99
C TYR A 280 -7.51 -3.49 -17.30
N ARG A 281 -7.81 -4.31 -16.29
CA ARG A 281 -7.86 -5.76 -16.46
C ARG A 281 -9.09 -6.24 -17.23
N SER A 282 -8.93 -7.35 -17.93
CA SER A 282 -10.04 -8.09 -18.53
C SER A 282 -11.04 -8.55 -17.46
N HIS A 283 -12.31 -8.68 -17.80
CA HIS A 283 -13.29 -9.25 -16.88
C HIS A 283 -12.87 -10.65 -16.40
N HIS A 284 -13.40 -11.11 -15.27
CA HIS A 284 -13.08 -12.45 -14.79
C HIS A 284 -13.37 -13.50 -15.86
N ALA A 285 -12.49 -14.49 -15.98
CA ALA A 285 -12.72 -15.65 -16.85
C ALA A 285 -13.89 -16.50 -16.31
N CYS A 286 -14.62 -17.14 -17.19
CA CYS A 286 -15.75 -18.02 -16.86
C CYS A 286 -16.80 -17.37 -15.96
N ARG A 287 -17.02 -16.07 -16.11
CA ARG A 287 -17.85 -15.24 -15.25
C ARG A 287 -19.26 -15.81 -15.02
N GLU A 288 -19.88 -16.36 -16.04
CA GLU A 288 -21.24 -16.92 -15.95
C GLU A 288 -21.33 -18.15 -15.04
N THR A 289 -20.22 -18.85 -14.87
CA THR A 289 -20.12 -20.07 -14.05
C THR A 289 -19.41 -19.82 -12.71
N LEU A 290 -18.91 -18.60 -12.46
CA LEU A 290 -18.26 -18.24 -11.20
C LEU A 290 -19.26 -18.37 -10.05
N LYS A 291 -19.00 -19.34 -9.18
CA LYS A 291 -19.71 -19.50 -7.92
C LYS A 291 -19.20 -18.48 -6.88
N ARG A 292 -19.94 -18.33 -5.80
CA ARG A 292 -19.47 -17.60 -4.62
C ARG A 292 -18.05 -18.04 -4.27
N GLY A 293 -17.12 -17.08 -4.12
CA GLY A 293 -15.71 -17.33 -3.84
C GLY A 293 -14.83 -17.41 -5.08
N LYS A 294 -15.34 -17.12 -6.28
CA LYS A 294 -14.57 -16.90 -7.52
C LYS A 294 -13.52 -17.97 -7.83
N ALA A 295 -13.80 -19.21 -7.40
CA ALA A 295 -12.95 -20.36 -7.67
C ALA A 295 -13.12 -20.83 -9.12
N LEU A 296 -12.01 -20.93 -9.85
CA LEU A 296 -11.94 -21.44 -11.21
C LEU A 296 -11.54 -22.91 -11.19
N GLU A 297 -12.38 -23.74 -11.70
CA GLU A 297 -12.14 -25.16 -11.95
C GLU A 297 -12.49 -25.47 -13.41
N ASN A 298 -11.56 -26.06 -14.16
CA ASN A 298 -11.76 -26.39 -15.58
C ASN A 298 -12.13 -25.19 -16.48
N CYS A 299 -11.61 -24.01 -16.19
CA CYS A 299 -11.88 -22.79 -16.95
C CYS A 299 -10.81 -22.57 -18.03
N ALA A 300 -11.10 -22.98 -19.27
CA ALA A 300 -10.18 -22.77 -20.39
C ALA A 300 -10.02 -21.29 -20.79
N GLU A 301 -11.06 -20.48 -20.59
CA GLU A 301 -11.05 -19.05 -20.92
C GLU A 301 -9.91 -18.29 -20.19
N ARG A 302 -9.51 -18.71 -18.98
CA ARG A 302 -8.39 -18.07 -18.28
C ARG A 302 -7.07 -18.15 -19.03
N LEU A 303 -6.95 -19.08 -19.98
CA LEU A 303 -5.75 -19.31 -20.82
C LEU A 303 -5.77 -18.54 -22.15
N ASP A 304 -6.80 -17.73 -22.40
CA ASP A 304 -6.87 -16.90 -23.60
C ASP A 304 -5.71 -15.89 -23.61
N PRO A 305 -4.85 -15.88 -24.65
CA PRO A 305 -3.69 -15.00 -24.76
C PRO A 305 -4.05 -13.51 -24.84
N ASN A 306 -5.27 -13.16 -25.19
CA ASN A 306 -5.73 -11.78 -25.27
C ASN A 306 -6.13 -11.20 -23.91
N ARG A 307 -6.25 -12.02 -22.88
CA ARG A 307 -6.58 -11.56 -21.53
C ARG A 307 -5.39 -10.85 -20.90
N THR A 308 -5.69 -9.79 -20.18
CA THR A 308 -4.69 -8.95 -19.51
C THR A 308 -5.09 -8.63 -18.09
N MET A 309 -4.11 -8.50 -17.20
CA MET A 309 -4.28 -7.96 -15.84
C MET A 309 -4.01 -6.45 -15.83
N LEU A 310 -3.08 -5.97 -16.65
CA LEU A 310 -2.56 -4.61 -16.63
C LEU A 310 -3.07 -3.74 -17.79
N GLY A 311 -3.74 -4.32 -18.78
CA GLY A 311 -4.01 -3.66 -20.05
C GLY A 311 -2.77 -3.54 -20.93
N ALA A 312 -2.95 -3.42 -22.25
CA ALA A 312 -1.87 -3.43 -23.22
C ALA A 312 -0.87 -2.27 -23.03
N GLU A 313 -1.36 -1.09 -22.67
CA GLU A 313 -0.51 0.10 -22.47
C GLU A 313 0.43 -0.09 -21.26
N GLN A 314 -0.10 -0.53 -20.13
CA GLN A 314 0.70 -0.73 -18.92
C GLN A 314 1.65 -1.93 -19.09
N GLU A 315 1.22 -3.04 -19.75
CA GLU A 315 2.10 -4.16 -20.05
C GLU A 315 3.30 -3.72 -20.91
N ALA A 316 3.06 -2.92 -21.95
CA ALA A 316 4.14 -2.40 -22.80
C ALA A 316 5.07 -1.45 -22.04
N TRP A 317 4.50 -0.56 -21.20
CA TRP A 317 5.26 0.34 -20.34
C TRP A 317 6.10 -0.43 -19.31
N PHE A 318 5.54 -1.48 -18.71
CA PHE A 318 6.26 -2.35 -17.78
C PHE A 318 7.43 -3.08 -18.45
N ALA A 319 7.20 -3.65 -19.63
CA ALA A 319 8.24 -4.33 -20.39
C ALA A 319 9.40 -3.38 -20.74
N ASP A 320 9.10 -2.13 -21.16
CA ASP A 320 10.10 -1.08 -21.40
C ASP A 320 10.86 -0.71 -20.11
N ALA A 321 10.16 -0.59 -18.97
CA ALA A 321 10.78 -0.32 -17.67
C ALA A 321 11.77 -1.43 -17.28
N MET A 322 11.40 -2.70 -17.46
CA MET A 322 12.29 -3.84 -17.19
C MET A 322 13.48 -3.89 -18.14
N HIS A 323 13.28 -3.61 -19.41
CA HIS A 323 14.36 -3.57 -20.43
C HIS A 323 15.40 -2.49 -20.12
N ARG A 324 14.96 -1.34 -19.59
CA ARG A 324 15.83 -0.20 -19.24
C ARG A 324 16.32 -0.21 -17.78
N ALA A 325 15.98 -1.23 -17.03
CA ALA A 325 16.38 -1.32 -15.63
C ALA A 325 17.90 -1.29 -15.49
N SER A 326 18.40 -0.52 -14.52
CA SER A 326 19.84 -0.32 -14.30
C SER A 326 20.24 -0.16 -12.84
N ALA A 327 19.29 -0.24 -11.92
CA ALA A 327 19.56 -0.28 -10.49
C ALA A 327 20.02 -1.68 -10.05
N ARG A 328 20.54 -1.79 -8.82
CA ARG A 328 20.91 -3.10 -8.25
C ARG A 328 19.69 -4.02 -8.09
N TRP A 329 18.58 -3.47 -7.62
CA TRP A 329 17.32 -4.16 -7.38
C TRP A 329 16.18 -3.58 -8.21
N ASN A 330 15.39 -4.43 -8.83
CA ASN A 330 14.03 -4.09 -9.24
C ASN A 330 13.09 -4.41 -8.09
N VAL A 331 12.20 -3.50 -7.75
CA VAL A 331 11.13 -3.71 -6.77
C VAL A 331 9.81 -3.44 -7.48
N ILE A 332 8.96 -4.45 -7.60
CA ILE A 332 7.63 -4.34 -8.21
C ILE A 332 6.62 -4.35 -7.09
N ALA A 333 5.91 -3.25 -6.89
CA ALA A 333 4.82 -3.14 -5.93
C ALA A 333 3.48 -3.23 -6.68
N GLN A 334 2.68 -4.23 -6.33
CA GLN A 334 1.40 -4.54 -6.97
C GLN A 334 0.39 -5.03 -5.91
N GLN A 335 -0.86 -5.19 -6.29
CA GLN A 335 -1.95 -5.34 -5.34
C GLN A 335 -2.02 -6.71 -4.69
N THR A 336 -1.87 -7.81 -5.44
CA THR A 336 -2.26 -9.17 -5.01
C THR A 336 -1.10 -10.16 -4.92
N LEU A 337 -1.37 -11.45 -4.76
CA LEU A 337 -0.38 -12.54 -4.84
C LEU A 337 -0.10 -12.87 -6.31
N MET A 338 1.16 -12.75 -6.76
CA MET A 338 1.57 -13.07 -8.13
C MET A 338 1.92 -14.54 -8.32
N ALA A 339 2.48 -15.20 -7.30
CA ALA A 339 2.79 -16.62 -7.34
C ALA A 339 1.54 -17.44 -7.65
N GLU A 340 1.70 -18.48 -8.46
CA GLU A 340 0.60 -19.43 -8.70
C GLU A 340 0.21 -20.10 -7.38
N LEU A 341 -1.10 -20.17 -7.11
CA LEU A 341 -1.64 -20.82 -5.94
C LEU A 341 -2.75 -21.78 -6.32
N ASP A 342 -2.39 -23.05 -6.52
CA ASP A 342 -3.36 -24.11 -6.65
C ASP A 342 -3.99 -24.47 -5.29
N ARG A 343 -5.27 -24.14 -5.16
CA ARG A 343 -6.08 -24.33 -3.93
C ARG A 343 -6.86 -25.66 -3.92
N GLY A 344 -6.71 -26.47 -4.97
CA GLY A 344 -7.47 -27.70 -5.14
C GLY A 344 -7.01 -28.83 -4.22
N PRO A 345 -7.92 -29.64 -3.67
CA PRO A 345 -7.56 -30.82 -2.91
C PRO A 345 -7.16 -31.98 -3.84
N GLY A 346 -6.13 -32.75 -3.42
CA GLY A 346 -5.65 -33.90 -4.18
C GLY A 346 -5.22 -33.55 -5.60
N GLU A 347 -5.71 -34.26 -6.61
CA GLU A 347 -5.38 -34.02 -8.02
C GLU A 347 -6.22 -32.92 -8.70
N ARG A 348 -7.22 -32.37 -8.02
CA ARG A 348 -8.04 -31.28 -8.55
C ARG A 348 -7.24 -29.99 -8.55
N HIS A 349 -7.38 -29.18 -9.59
CA HIS A 349 -6.79 -27.86 -9.71
C HIS A 349 -7.87 -26.79 -9.56
N VAL A 350 -7.70 -25.92 -8.57
CA VAL A 350 -8.63 -24.82 -8.28
C VAL A 350 -7.84 -23.53 -8.12
N TYR A 351 -8.18 -22.54 -8.91
CA TYR A 351 -7.50 -21.25 -8.94
C TYR A 351 -8.45 -20.11 -8.52
N TRP A 352 -7.90 -18.99 -8.13
CA TRP A 352 -8.66 -17.80 -7.79
C TRP A 352 -8.81 -16.88 -9.00
N ALA A 353 -10.04 -16.50 -9.35
CA ALA A 353 -10.32 -15.72 -10.55
C ALA A 353 -9.83 -14.29 -10.47
N ASP A 354 -9.78 -13.72 -9.27
CA ASP A 354 -9.54 -12.31 -9.04
C ASP A 354 -8.05 -11.92 -9.08
N GLY A 355 -7.17 -12.79 -8.60
CA GLY A 355 -5.72 -12.58 -8.67
C GLY A 355 -5.09 -13.05 -9.99
N TRP A 356 -3.76 -13.10 -10.05
CA TRP A 356 -2.97 -13.49 -11.23
C TRP A 356 -3.29 -14.89 -11.76
N ASP A 357 -3.86 -15.76 -10.95
CA ASP A 357 -4.29 -17.09 -11.39
C ASP A 357 -5.49 -17.05 -12.35
N GLY A 358 -6.26 -15.96 -12.33
CA GLY A 358 -7.28 -15.68 -13.35
C GLY A 358 -6.71 -15.18 -14.69
N TYR A 359 -5.42 -14.83 -14.71
CA TYR A 359 -4.73 -14.22 -15.85
C TYR A 359 -3.33 -14.82 -16.06
N PRO A 360 -3.19 -16.16 -16.10
CA PRO A 360 -1.88 -16.82 -16.09
C PRO A 360 -1.02 -16.47 -17.30
N VAL A 361 -1.62 -16.18 -18.47
CA VAL A 361 -0.90 -15.80 -19.68
C VAL A 361 -0.34 -14.36 -19.55
N ALA A 362 -1.09 -13.45 -18.95
CA ALA A 362 -0.60 -12.10 -18.63
C ALA A 362 0.53 -12.16 -17.58
N ARG A 363 0.39 -12.99 -16.54
CA ARG A 363 1.47 -13.25 -15.57
C ARG A 363 2.73 -13.75 -16.28
N GLN A 364 2.59 -14.68 -17.22
CA GLN A 364 3.73 -15.22 -17.98
C GLN A 364 4.45 -14.11 -18.75
N ARG A 365 3.72 -13.23 -19.47
CA ARG A 365 4.32 -12.10 -20.20
C ARG A 365 5.10 -11.18 -19.26
N LEU A 366 4.58 -10.91 -18.07
CA LEU A 366 5.24 -10.09 -17.06
C LEU A 366 6.53 -10.78 -16.55
N LEU A 367 6.47 -12.06 -16.21
CA LEU A 367 7.63 -12.83 -15.74
C LEU A 367 8.69 -12.98 -16.84
N ASP A 368 8.31 -13.09 -18.12
CA ASP A 368 9.22 -13.10 -19.25
C ASP A 368 9.95 -11.76 -19.40
N ALA A 369 9.26 -10.63 -19.21
CA ALA A 369 9.87 -9.30 -19.18
C ALA A 369 10.87 -9.16 -18.02
N VAL A 370 10.54 -9.67 -16.84
CA VAL A 370 11.46 -9.73 -15.68
C VAL A 370 12.67 -10.60 -16.00
N ALA A 371 12.49 -11.78 -16.56
CA ALA A 371 13.57 -12.69 -16.94
C ALA A 371 14.50 -12.08 -18.00
N ALA A 372 13.95 -11.29 -18.93
CA ALA A 372 14.71 -10.59 -19.96
C ALA A 372 15.43 -9.33 -19.44
N SER A 373 15.07 -8.81 -18.26
CA SER A 373 15.70 -7.63 -17.67
C SER A 373 17.22 -7.79 -17.51
N PRO A 374 18.03 -6.75 -17.75
CA PRO A 374 19.45 -6.77 -17.43
C PRO A 374 19.71 -6.88 -15.91
N VAL A 375 18.77 -6.46 -15.07
CA VAL A 375 18.81 -6.57 -13.62
C VAL A 375 18.08 -7.83 -13.20
N LYS A 376 18.81 -8.78 -12.59
CA LYS A 376 18.27 -10.10 -12.20
C LYS A 376 17.71 -10.14 -10.79
N ASP A 377 18.04 -9.17 -9.96
CA ASP A 377 17.58 -9.10 -8.58
C ASP A 377 16.22 -8.36 -8.55
N THR A 378 15.15 -9.14 -8.66
CA THR A 378 13.78 -8.61 -8.68
C THR A 378 13.01 -9.11 -7.46
N LEU A 379 12.44 -8.16 -6.72
CA LEU A 379 11.46 -8.42 -5.66
C LEU A 379 10.08 -8.00 -6.14
N VAL A 380 9.07 -8.83 -5.85
CA VAL A 380 7.66 -8.49 -6.00
C VAL A 380 7.05 -8.34 -4.61
N LEU A 381 6.38 -7.23 -4.39
CA LEU A 381 5.74 -6.89 -3.12
C LEU A 381 4.23 -6.77 -3.35
N GLY A 382 3.44 -7.56 -2.61
CA GLY A 382 1.99 -7.69 -2.83
C GLY A 382 1.14 -7.48 -1.58
N GLY A 383 -0.20 -7.55 -1.76
CA GLY A 383 -1.25 -7.38 -0.75
C GLY A 383 -2.47 -8.28 -1.01
N ASP A 384 -3.69 -7.75 -0.88
CA ASP A 384 -5.01 -8.31 -1.20
C ASP A 384 -5.41 -9.57 -0.41
N VAL A 385 -4.59 -10.59 -0.40
CA VAL A 385 -4.95 -11.94 0.08
C VAL A 385 -5.03 -12.08 1.61
N HIS A 386 -4.94 -11.00 2.37
CA HIS A 386 -5.08 -10.92 3.84
C HIS A 386 -4.24 -11.93 4.62
N SER A 387 -3.07 -12.26 4.10
CA SER A 387 -2.13 -13.22 4.67
C SER A 387 -0.72 -12.93 4.17
N PHE A 388 0.29 -13.32 4.96
CA PHE A 388 1.69 -13.16 4.57
C PHE A 388 2.12 -14.31 3.70
N TRP A 389 2.91 -14.03 2.65
CA TRP A 389 3.47 -15.03 1.76
C TRP A 389 4.91 -14.69 1.39
N ALA A 390 5.73 -15.73 1.27
CA ALA A 390 7.06 -15.66 0.67
C ALA A 390 7.18 -16.76 -0.37
N ALA A 391 7.50 -16.39 -1.62
CA ALA A 391 7.47 -17.30 -2.76
C ALA A 391 8.62 -17.06 -3.74
N ASP A 392 9.05 -18.14 -4.38
CA ASP A 392 9.92 -18.11 -5.55
C ASP A 392 9.06 -17.98 -6.81
N LEU A 393 9.13 -16.86 -7.51
CA LEU A 393 8.44 -16.71 -8.78
C LEU A 393 9.19 -17.46 -9.88
N LYS A 394 8.58 -18.54 -10.33
CA LYS A 394 9.12 -19.41 -11.38
C LYS A 394 8.84 -18.81 -12.74
N GLN A 395 9.79 -18.90 -13.65
CA GLN A 395 9.57 -18.51 -15.04
C GLN A 395 8.42 -19.30 -15.69
N ASP A 396 8.25 -20.56 -15.29
CA ASP A 396 7.16 -21.41 -15.73
C ASP A 396 6.69 -22.28 -14.55
N PHE A 397 5.53 -21.99 -14.00
CA PHE A 397 4.98 -22.72 -12.87
C PHE A 397 4.57 -24.15 -13.20
N ALA A 398 4.28 -24.45 -14.49
CA ALA A 398 4.01 -25.82 -14.93
C ALA A 398 5.26 -26.71 -14.90
N ARG A 399 6.44 -26.11 -14.79
CA ARG A 399 7.73 -26.80 -14.70
C ARG A 399 8.45 -26.43 -13.40
N PRO A 400 8.28 -27.20 -12.31
CA PRO A 400 8.86 -26.88 -11.01
C PRO A 400 10.40 -26.66 -11.02
N ALA A 401 11.10 -27.29 -11.97
CA ALA A 401 12.55 -27.12 -12.18
C ALA A 401 12.92 -25.86 -12.99
N SER A 402 11.94 -25.07 -13.47
CA SER A 402 12.24 -23.83 -14.19
C SER A 402 12.95 -22.82 -13.29
N ALA A 403 13.66 -21.85 -13.90
CA ALA A 403 14.39 -20.84 -13.16
C ALA A 403 13.47 -20.01 -12.24
N THR A 404 13.95 -19.64 -11.08
CA THR A 404 13.37 -18.58 -10.26
C THR A 404 13.83 -17.25 -10.84
N VAL A 405 12.90 -16.40 -11.27
CA VAL A 405 13.18 -15.11 -11.95
C VAL A 405 12.96 -13.90 -11.05
N ALA A 406 12.18 -14.06 -9.98
CA ALA A 406 11.96 -13.05 -8.96
C ALA A 406 11.61 -13.71 -7.62
N THR A 407 11.59 -12.93 -6.56
CA THR A 407 11.17 -13.36 -5.23
C THR A 407 10.00 -12.49 -4.78
N GLU A 408 8.91 -13.12 -4.33
CA GLU A 408 7.72 -12.41 -3.90
C GLU A 408 7.55 -12.44 -2.39
N PHE A 409 7.12 -11.28 -1.83
CA PHE A 409 6.66 -11.14 -0.47
C PHE A 409 5.33 -10.40 -0.44
N VAL A 410 4.31 -11.03 0.12
CA VAL A 410 3.03 -10.37 0.42
C VAL A 410 3.05 -9.90 1.86
N GLY A 411 2.79 -8.61 2.08
CA GLY A 411 2.94 -7.92 3.37
C GLY A 411 1.87 -8.21 4.42
N GLY A 412 1.01 -9.18 4.18
CA GLY A 412 -0.11 -9.53 5.05
C GLY A 412 -1.25 -8.51 4.97
N SER A 413 -1.95 -8.29 6.07
CA SER A 413 -2.92 -7.21 6.21
C SER A 413 -2.71 -6.44 7.52
N ILE A 414 -3.02 -5.14 7.50
CA ILE A 414 -2.98 -4.32 8.73
C ILE A 414 -4.03 -4.82 9.72
N THR A 415 -5.27 -5.07 9.24
CA THR A 415 -6.39 -5.49 10.10
C THR A 415 -7.37 -6.45 9.44
N SER A 416 -7.37 -6.57 8.11
CA SER A 416 -8.39 -7.35 7.39
C SER A 416 -8.27 -8.84 7.65
N GLN A 417 -9.39 -9.46 8.03
CA GLN A 417 -9.46 -10.89 8.29
C GLN A 417 -9.23 -11.69 6.99
N GLY A 418 -8.34 -12.67 7.07
CA GLY A 418 -7.98 -13.56 5.98
C GLY A 418 -8.57 -14.96 6.08
N PRO A 419 -8.13 -15.86 5.21
CA PRO A 419 -8.51 -17.28 5.28
C PRO A 419 -8.02 -17.93 6.58
N ALA A 420 -8.67 -19.03 6.99
CA ALA A 420 -8.26 -19.77 8.19
C ALA A 420 -6.80 -20.26 8.05
N PRO A 421 -5.98 -20.19 9.13
CA PRO A 421 -4.56 -20.61 9.08
C PRO A 421 -4.34 -22.02 8.54
N ASP A 422 -5.11 -23.01 8.99
CA ASP A 422 -5.00 -24.41 8.53
C ASP A 422 -5.26 -24.53 7.02
N ARG A 423 -6.17 -23.71 6.48
CA ARG A 423 -6.45 -23.70 5.04
C ARG A 423 -5.25 -23.19 4.25
N VAL A 424 -4.62 -22.10 4.71
CA VAL A 424 -3.41 -21.53 4.07
C VAL A 424 -2.26 -22.52 4.16
N HIS A 425 -2.05 -23.13 5.32
CA HIS A 425 -1.02 -24.14 5.52
C HIS A 425 -1.21 -25.35 4.61
N GLY A 426 -2.47 -25.77 4.39
CA GLY A 426 -2.81 -26.90 3.51
C GLY A 426 -2.43 -26.66 2.03
N TYR A 427 -2.26 -25.43 1.58
CA TYR A 427 -1.86 -25.13 0.20
C TYR A 427 -0.36 -25.40 -0.06
N LEU A 428 0.50 -25.32 0.96
CA LEU A 428 1.96 -25.38 0.81
C LEU A 428 2.44 -26.69 0.19
N ALA A 429 1.83 -27.82 0.55
CA ALA A 429 2.23 -29.14 0.05
C ALA A 429 2.09 -29.25 -1.49
N LYS A 430 1.14 -28.54 -2.08
CA LYS A 430 0.85 -28.55 -3.52
C LYS A 430 1.61 -27.48 -4.30
N ASN A 431 2.12 -26.46 -3.60
CA ASN A 431 2.76 -25.28 -4.19
C ASN A 431 4.21 -25.15 -3.68
N PRO A 432 5.15 -26.00 -4.11
CA PRO A 432 6.50 -26.08 -3.53
C PRO A 432 7.36 -24.83 -3.76
N HIS A 433 6.98 -23.95 -4.66
CA HIS A 433 7.59 -22.63 -4.88
C HIS A 433 7.18 -21.61 -3.80
N ILE A 434 6.13 -21.86 -3.04
CA ILE A 434 5.75 -21.07 -1.88
C ILE A 434 6.56 -21.54 -0.69
N ARG A 435 7.40 -20.65 -0.14
CA ARG A 435 8.35 -20.97 0.91
C ARG A 435 7.81 -20.76 2.31
N ALA A 436 6.90 -19.81 2.46
CA ALA A 436 6.21 -19.53 3.71
C ALA A 436 4.85 -18.91 3.46
N ALA A 437 3.91 -19.15 4.36
CA ALA A 437 2.63 -18.46 4.40
C ALA A 437 2.10 -18.42 5.84
N ALA A 438 1.53 -17.29 6.24
CA ALA A 438 0.92 -17.10 7.55
C ALA A 438 -0.37 -16.30 7.42
N SER A 439 -1.44 -16.79 8.02
CA SER A 439 -2.75 -16.15 8.09
C SER A 439 -3.25 -16.09 9.52
N GLY A 440 -4.22 -15.21 9.80
CA GLY A 440 -4.71 -14.99 11.18
C GLY A 440 -3.76 -14.15 12.04
N VAL A 441 -2.74 -13.56 11.43
CA VAL A 441 -1.80 -12.61 12.01
C VAL A 441 -1.81 -11.31 11.21
N PHE A 442 -1.60 -10.15 11.85
CA PHE A 442 -1.86 -8.83 11.29
C PHE A 442 -0.67 -7.91 11.49
N GLY A 443 -0.36 -7.09 10.50
CA GLY A 443 0.77 -6.18 10.55
C GLY A 443 1.28 -5.79 9.17
N PHE A 444 2.60 -5.77 8.97
CA PHE A 444 3.24 -5.33 7.73
C PHE A 444 4.55 -6.09 7.43
N GLY A 445 4.98 -6.04 6.18
CA GLY A 445 6.34 -6.45 5.79
C GLY A 445 7.32 -5.28 5.93
N LEU A 446 8.48 -5.52 6.55
CA LEU A 446 9.60 -4.57 6.56
C LEU A 446 10.70 -5.10 5.66
N VAL A 447 11.03 -4.34 4.62
CA VAL A 447 12.02 -4.67 3.60
C VAL A 447 13.23 -3.76 3.77
N THR A 448 14.42 -4.34 3.89
CA THR A 448 15.69 -3.60 3.91
C THR A 448 16.56 -4.10 2.76
N LEU A 449 16.97 -3.18 1.89
CA LEU A 449 17.82 -3.48 0.73
C LEU A 449 19.21 -2.92 0.95
N ASP A 450 20.23 -3.68 0.62
CA ASP A 450 21.60 -3.19 0.40
C ASP A 450 22.17 -3.76 -0.92
N ALA A 451 23.44 -3.51 -1.21
CA ALA A 451 24.07 -3.97 -2.45
C ALA A 451 24.25 -5.50 -2.52
N LYS A 452 24.10 -6.21 -1.39
CA LYS A 452 24.39 -7.64 -1.27
C LYS A 452 23.17 -8.50 -1.05
N LYS A 453 22.13 -7.94 -0.40
CA LYS A 453 20.92 -8.70 -0.03
C LYS A 453 19.70 -7.81 0.18
N ALA A 454 18.56 -8.47 0.16
CA ALA A 454 17.30 -7.96 0.68
C ALA A 454 16.97 -8.74 1.97
N ASP A 455 16.84 -8.05 3.09
CA ASP A 455 16.29 -8.58 4.34
C ASP A 455 14.81 -8.24 4.41
N VAL A 456 13.97 -9.24 4.55
CA VAL A 456 12.52 -9.08 4.70
C VAL A 456 12.06 -9.67 6.01
N SER A 457 11.30 -8.92 6.80
CA SER A 457 10.70 -9.45 8.04
C SER A 457 9.20 -9.16 8.08
N PHE A 458 8.44 -10.20 8.36
CA PHE A 458 7.02 -10.07 8.67
C PHE A 458 6.87 -9.62 10.11
N ARG A 459 6.26 -8.45 10.30
CA ARG A 459 6.04 -7.81 11.58
C ARG A 459 4.58 -7.94 11.96
N THR A 460 4.29 -8.60 13.09
CA THR A 460 2.91 -8.88 13.48
C THR A 460 2.58 -8.36 14.87
N LEU A 461 1.36 -7.83 15.00
CA LEU A 461 0.78 -7.44 16.28
C LEU A 461 0.53 -8.68 17.15
N ALA A 462 0.66 -8.53 18.48
CA ALA A 462 0.27 -9.55 19.42
C ALA A 462 -1.25 -9.79 19.43
N ASP A 463 -2.02 -8.71 19.29
CA ASP A 463 -3.49 -8.74 19.14
C ASP A 463 -3.95 -7.51 18.34
N VAL A 464 -4.55 -7.73 17.19
CA VAL A 464 -5.08 -6.66 16.32
C VAL A 464 -6.27 -5.91 16.97
N ARG A 465 -6.89 -6.53 17.99
CA ARG A 465 -8.04 -5.99 18.72
C ARG A 465 -7.63 -5.12 19.92
N ASP A 466 -6.36 -5.07 20.24
CA ASP A 466 -5.82 -4.19 21.28
C ASP A 466 -5.22 -2.92 20.65
N PRO A 467 -5.78 -1.71 20.89
CA PRO A 467 -5.22 -0.47 20.37
C PRO A 467 -3.82 -0.17 20.90
N LYS A 468 -3.36 -0.86 21.95
CA LYS A 468 -2.02 -0.73 22.53
C LYS A 468 -1.13 -1.93 22.21
N SER A 469 -1.54 -2.77 21.27
CA SER A 469 -0.82 -3.99 20.90
C SER A 469 0.67 -3.73 20.62
N THR A 470 1.50 -4.64 21.11
CA THR A 470 2.92 -4.71 20.76
C THR A 470 3.11 -5.35 19.39
N ILE A 471 4.27 -5.13 18.77
CA ILE A 471 4.63 -5.76 17.50
C ILE A 471 5.87 -6.62 17.69
N GLY A 472 5.89 -7.80 17.06
CA GLY A 472 7.02 -8.72 17.05
C GLY A 472 7.46 -9.09 15.64
N ILE A 473 8.54 -9.85 15.54
CA ILE A 473 8.95 -10.48 14.28
C ILE A 473 8.28 -11.86 14.25
N HIS A 474 7.46 -12.08 13.23
CA HIS A 474 6.85 -13.38 12.98
C HIS A 474 7.81 -14.30 12.24
N GLU A 475 8.44 -13.76 11.17
CA GLU A 475 9.39 -14.52 10.36
C GLU A 475 10.38 -13.57 9.66
N ARG A 476 11.57 -14.09 9.32
CA ARG A 476 12.61 -13.38 8.57
C ARG A 476 13.06 -14.18 7.36
N PHE A 477 13.42 -13.44 6.31
CA PHE A 477 13.89 -13.98 5.05
C PHE A 477 15.03 -13.14 4.50
N VAL A 478 15.88 -13.80 3.73
CA VAL A 478 16.95 -13.15 2.97
C VAL A 478 16.82 -13.54 1.50
N VAL A 479 17.06 -12.58 0.62
CA VAL A 479 17.33 -12.81 -0.80
C VAL A 479 18.73 -12.29 -1.09
N GLU A 480 19.62 -13.18 -1.47
CA GLU A 480 20.99 -12.81 -1.81
C GLU A 480 21.04 -12.18 -3.21
N ALA A 481 21.80 -11.11 -3.35
CA ALA A 481 22.00 -10.47 -4.64
C ALA A 481 22.67 -11.41 -5.65
N GLY A 482 22.10 -11.53 -6.85
CA GLY A 482 22.54 -12.49 -7.88
C GLY A 482 21.95 -13.89 -7.73
N ARG A 483 21.15 -14.16 -6.68
CA ARG A 483 20.54 -15.47 -6.41
C ARG A 483 19.06 -15.30 -6.01
N PRO A 484 18.17 -15.12 -7.00
CA PRO A 484 16.75 -14.99 -6.70
C PRO A 484 16.22 -16.25 -6.02
N GLY A 485 15.34 -16.06 -5.04
CA GLY A 485 14.73 -17.11 -4.24
C GLY A 485 14.82 -16.81 -2.75
N VAL A 486 13.84 -17.34 -2.01
CA VAL A 486 13.69 -17.11 -0.57
C VAL A 486 14.64 -18.01 0.23
N VAL A 487 15.45 -17.41 1.08
CA VAL A 487 16.19 -18.12 2.14
C VAL A 487 15.59 -17.71 3.49
N ARG A 488 15.18 -18.68 4.31
CA ARG A 488 14.78 -18.43 5.69
C ARG A 488 16.00 -18.11 6.54
N ASP A 489 15.92 -17.04 7.35
CA ASP A 489 16.96 -16.64 8.30
C ASP A 489 16.69 -17.20 9.70
#